data_1039f7ee8bccc54211e9ffdfb9650bbd
#
_entry.id   1039f7ee8bccc54211e9ffdfb9650bbd
#
_cell.length_a   1.000
_cell.length_b   1.000
_cell.length_c   1.000
_cell.angle_alpha   90.00
_cell.angle_beta   90.00
_cell.angle_gamma   90.00
#
_symmetry.space_group_name_H-M   'P 1'
#
loop_
_entity.id
_entity.type
_entity.pdbx_description
1 polymer ?
#
loop_
_entity_poly.entity_id
_entity_poly.type
_entity_poly.pdbx_seq_one_letter_code
_entity_poly.pdbx_strand_id
1 'polypeptide(L)'
;MNPLVEQFGVRFLPGVLVQVKQDIQPDLMIVNATPEAGEMSYFFQDMLIGRNAKIVMNGAAGLAYTEDRGFKVTEILRTDTTGCWNEMETRDFVNDSVILNAAAGEVEAMYPVALALSRKVGDREQRIMILGDADCISNEEFSIRRNLRVMTANYTLVTGTFYWLSDEEAPIDVRRPMGTDNKIHLSRKAMPYLKTACMGIVPAILLIWGVVLWMRRKRK
;
A
#
# COMPACT_ATOMS: atom_id res chain seq x y z
N MET A 1 2.23 -20.66 13.58
CA MET A 1 3.25 -19.62 13.25
C MET A 1 4.01 -19.11 14.48
N ASN A 2 3.39 -19.05 15.65
CA ASN A 2 4.05 -18.52 16.85
C ASN A 2 5.45 -19.07 17.13
N PRO A 3 5.73 -20.41 17.10
CA PRO A 3 7.06 -20.91 17.45
C PRO A 3 8.21 -20.32 16.61
N LEU A 4 7.94 -19.90 15.37
CA LEU A 4 8.95 -19.31 14.50
C LEU A 4 9.28 -17.88 14.92
N VAL A 5 8.28 -17.07 15.25
CA VAL A 5 8.47 -15.64 15.55
C VAL A 5 8.76 -15.38 17.03
N GLU A 6 8.37 -16.30 17.92
CA GLU A 6 8.65 -16.22 19.37
C GLU A 6 10.14 -16.21 19.68
N GLN A 7 10.97 -16.84 18.86
CA GLN A 7 12.43 -16.75 18.99
C GLN A 7 12.98 -15.32 18.83
N PHE A 8 12.21 -14.44 18.17
CA PHE A 8 12.53 -13.03 17.99
C PHE A 8 11.83 -12.11 19.00
N GLY A 9 11.10 -12.68 19.97
CA GLY A 9 10.31 -11.93 20.95
C GLY A 9 8.98 -11.42 20.40
N VAL A 10 8.50 -11.96 19.28
CA VAL A 10 7.20 -11.55 18.66
C VAL A 10 6.22 -12.71 18.70
N ARG A 11 4.94 -12.40 18.87
CA ARG A 11 3.85 -13.36 18.75
C ARG A 11 2.66 -12.76 18.03
N PHE A 12 1.96 -13.56 17.27
CA PHE A 12 0.64 -13.22 16.74
C PHE A 12 -0.39 -13.35 17.84
N LEU A 13 -1.20 -12.33 18.02
CA LEU A 13 -2.34 -12.37 18.93
C LEU A 13 -3.43 -13.30 18.39
N PRO A 14 -4.22 -13.92 19.27
CA PRO A 14 -5.34 -14.75 18.85
C PRO A 14 -6.45 -13.90 18.24
N GLY A 15 -7.29 -14.54 17.41
CA GLY A 15 -8.40 -13.88 16.72
C GLY A 15 -7.99 -13.20 15.41
N VAL A 16 -8.90 -12.44 14.85
CA VAL A 16 -8.70 -11.59 13.67
C VAL A 16 -8.98 -10.16 14.08
N LEU A 17 -8.14 -9.24 13.65
CA LEU A 17 -8.40 -7.83 13.92
C LEU A 17 -9.59 -7.36 13.08
N VAL A 18 -10.49 -6.66 13.73
CA VAL A 18 -11.65 -6.02 13.12
C VAL A 18 -11.70 -4.54 13.44
N GLN A 19 -12.31 -3.79 12.54
CA GLN A 19 -12.60 -2.37 12.76
C GLN A 19 -14.06 -2.07 12.41
N VAL A 20 -14.72 -1.26 13.23
CA VAL A 20 -16.07 -0.79 12.93
C VAL A 20 -15.99 0.54 12.20
N LYS A 21 -16.11 0.49 10.86
CA LYS A 21 -16.19 1.66 10.00
C LYS A 21 -17.39 1.53 9.06
N GLN A 22 -18.07 2.64 8.84
CA GLN A 22 -19.21 2.68 7.93
C GLN A 22 -18.79 2.31 6.50
N ASP A 23 -19.59 1.47 5.85
CA ASP A 23 -19.41 1.01 4.46
C ASP A 23 -18.12 0.20 4.19
N ILE A 24 -17.49 -0.34 5.23
CA ILE A 24 -16.29 -1.18 5.11
C ILE A 24 -16.52 -2.49 5.85
N GLN A 25 -16.11 -3.61 5.23
CA GLN A 25 -16.18 -4.92 5.85
C GLN A 25 -15.30 -4.94 7.13
N PRO A 26 -15.77 -5.51 8.25
CA PRO A 26 -15.08 -5.39 9.54
C PRO A 26 -13.63 -5.89 9.55
N ASP A 27 -13.33 -6.97 8.84
CA ASP A 27 -11.99 -7.57 8.74
C ASP A 27 -11.06 -6.86 7.74
N LEU A 28 -11.58 -5.92 6.95
CA LEU A 28 -10.78 -5.10 6.07
C LEU A 28 -10.16 -3.94 6.85
N MET A 29 -8.97 -4.17 7.39
CA MET A 29 -8.25 -3.19 8.19
C MET A 29 -7.64 -2.09 7.32
N ILE A 30 -7.87 -0.83 7.69
CA ILE A 30 -7.16 0.33 7.13
C ILE A 30 -6.22 0.83 8.22
N VAL A 31 -4.93 0.59 8.04
CA VAL A 31 -3.92 0.83 9.07
C VAL A 31 -3.02 2.02 8.75
N ASN A 32 -2.48 2.61 9.80
CA ASN A 32 -1.67 3.81 9.76
C ASN A 32 -0.19 3.49 9.93
N ALA A 33 0.66 4.18 9.18
CA ALA A 33 2.10 4.14 9.46
C ALA A 33 2.43 4.96 10.70
N THR A 34 3.44 4.51 11.45
CA THR A 34 4.02 5.25 12.56
C THR A 34 5.03 6.27 12.06
N PRO A 35 5.32 7.33 12.81
CA PRO A 35 6.39 8.26 12.44
C PRO A 35 7.75 7.57 12.25
N GLU A 36 8.05 6.58 13.07
CA GLU A 36 9.28 5.80 13.05
C GLU A 36 9.45 5.01 11.74
N ALA A 37 8.35 4.60 11.11
CA ALA A 37 8.38 3.97 9.80
C ALA A 37 8.98 4.90 8.73
N GLY A 38 8.71 6.21 8.82
CA GLY A 38 9.27 7.20 7.90
C GLY A 38 10.79 7.29 7.94
N GLU A 39 11.40 7.02 9.09
CA GLU A 39 12.85 7.04 9.24
C GLU A 39 13.55 5.85 8.59
N MET A 40 12.81 4.76 8.31
CA MET A 40 13.37 3.52 7.77
C MET A 40 13.55 3.54 6.26
N SER A 41 12.74 4.29 5.55
CA SER A 41 12.72 4.26 4.08
C SER A 41 12.13 5.54 3.52
N TYR A 42 12.80 6.08 2.48
CA TYR A 42 12.25 7.20 1.71
C TYR A 42 10.84 6.91 1.17
N PHE A 43 10.58 5.67 0.78
CA PHE A 43 9.24 5.27 0.28
C PHE A 43 8.16 5.42 1.35
N PHE A 44 8.48 5.04 2.59
CA PHE A 44 7.57 5.21 3.72
C PHE A 44 7.41 6.69 4.05
N GLN A 45 8.50 7.45 4.07
CA GLN A 45 8.45 8.88 4.35
C GLN A 45 7.61 9.63 3.34
N ASP A 46 7.78 9.41 2.03
CA ASP A 46 7.03 10.14 1.00
C ASP A 46 5.54 9.73 0.98
N MET A 47 5.26 8.43 0.91
CA MET A 47 3.90 7.95 0.65
C MET A 47 3.08 7.80 1.92
N LEU A 48 3.61 7.12 2.93
CA LEU A 48 2.82 6.80 4.11
C LEU A 48 2.73 7.98 5.08
N ILE A 49 3.83 8.68 5.29
CA ILE A 49 3.86 9.84 6.18
C ILE A 49 3.50 11.12 5.44
N GLY A 50 4.21 11.48 4.38
CA GLY A 50 4.06 12.73 3.67
C GLY A 50 2.69 12.89 2.98
N ARG A 51 2.19 11.83 2.35
CA ARG A 51 0.88 11.82 1.68
C ARG A 51 -0.23 11.18 2.51
N ASN A 52 0.09 10.72 3.72
CA ASN A 52 -0.84 10.04 4.62
C ASN A 52 -1.58 8.86 3.95
N ALA A 53 -0.89 8.16 3.04
CA ALA A 53 -1.44 6.97 2.42
C ALA A 53 -1.54 5.83 3.44
N LYS A 54 -2.58 5.02 3.32
CA LYS A 54 -2.90 3.92 4.23
C LYS A 54 -2.49 2.59 3.62
N ILE A 55 -2.29 1.61 4.48
CA ILE A 55 -2.14 0.22 4.07
C ILE A 55 -3.45 -0.50 4.37
N VAL A 56 -3.85 -1.36 3.44
CA VAL A 56 -5.03 -2.21 3.59
C VAL A 56 -4.57 -3.62 3.87
N MET A 57 -5.13 -4.22 4.91
CA MET A 57 -4.89 -5.60 5.33
C MET A 57 -6.22 -6.30 5.53
N ASN A 58 -6.37 -7.50 4.98
CA ASN A 58 -7.60 -8.27 5.06
C ASN A 58 -7.40 -9.48 5.98
N GLY A 59 -8.19 -9.57 7.05
CA GLY A 59 -8.04 -10.66 8.01
C GLY A 59 -6.73 -10.63 8.81
N ALA A 60 -6.21 -9.44 9.11
CA ALA A 60 -4.94 -9.26 9.81
C ALA A 60 -4.97 -9.79 11.25
N ALA A 61 -3.85 -10.32 11.71
CA ALA A 61 -3.60 -10.60 13.12
C ALA A 61 -2.84 -9.44 13.78
N GLY A 62 -3.18 -9.13 15.01
CA GLY A 62 -2.41 -8.22 15.86
C GLY A 62 -1.08 -8.85 16.25
N LEU A 63 -0.07 -8.02 16.50
CA LEU A 63 1.25 -8.45 16.95
C LEU A 63 1.50 -7.96 18.37
N ALA A 64 2.10 -8.80 19.19
CA ALA A 64 2.68 -8.41 20.47
C ALA A 64 4.18 -8.72 20.44
N TYR A 65 4.97 -7.91 21.14
CA TYR A 65 6.42 -8.09 21.14
C TYR A 65 7.06 -7.78 22.50
N THR A 66 8.27 -8.30 22.67
CA THR A 66 9.16 -7.99 23.79
C THR A 66 10.56 -7.70 23.23
N GLU A 67 11.34 -6.87 23.93
CA GLU A 67 12.71 -6.54 23.50
C GLU A 67 13.79 -7.38 24.22
N ASP A 68 13.36 -8.48 24.87
CA ASP A 68 14.23 -9.37 25.65
C ASP A 68 15.13 -10.29 24.79
N ARG A 69 14.91 -10.33 23.47
CA ARG A 69 15.67 -11.17 22.52
C ARG A 69 16.83 -10.44 21.80
N GLY A 70 17.16 -9.24 22.28
CA GLY A 70 18.28 -8.46 21.75
C GLY A 70 18.02 -7.81 20.39
N PHE A 71 16.77 -7.76 19.97
CA PHE A 71 16.33 -6.97 18.83
C PHE A 71 15.75 -5.64 19.31
N LYS A 72 16.10 -4.57 18.61
CA LYS A 72 15.33 -3.33 18.66
C LYS A 72 14.08 -3.56 17.82
N VAL A 73 12.91 -3.33 18.39
CA VAL A 73 11.63 -3.47 17.70
C VAL A 73 11.07 -2.10 17.36
N THR A 74 10.69 -1.91 16.10
CA THR A 74 10.07 -0.67 15.63
C THR A 74 8.70 -1.03 15.06
N GLU A 75 7.65 -0.39 15.56
CA GLU A 75 6.32 -0.51 14.98
C GLU A 75 6.26 0.26 13.66
N ILE A 76 5.85 -0.40 12.59
CA ILE A 76 5.76 0.21 11.26
C ILE A 76 4.32 0.61 10.94
N LEU A 77 3.40 -0.29 11.21
CA LEU A 77 1.97 -0.09 10.98
C LEU A 77 1.19 -0.45 12.24
N ARG A 78 0.15 0.32 12.51
CA ARG A 78 -0.77 0.08 13.62
C ARG A 78 -2.20 0.46 13.25
N THR A 79 -3.15 -0.14 13.95
CA THR A 79 -4.58 0.16 13.82
C THR A 79 -4.91 1.54 14.42
N ASP A 80 -6.15 1.97 14.25
CA ASP A 80 -6.69 3.10 15.00
C ASP A 80 -6.80 2.75 16.49
N THR A 81 -6.87 3.75 17.34
CA THR A 81 -6.94 3.59 18.81
C THR A 81 -8.32 3.13 19.28
N THR A 82 -9.37 3.46 18.51
CA THR A 82 -10.76 3.19 18.86
C THR A 82 -11.46 2.43 17.74
N GLY A 83 -12.46 1.63 18.11
CA GLY A 83 -13.24 0.82 17.17
C GLY A 83 -12.47 -0.32 16.52
N CYS A 84 -11.37 -0.75 17.14
CA CYS A 84 -10.56 -1.88 16.68
C CYS A 84 -10.35 -2.86 17.84
N TRP A 85 -10.58 -4.16 17.60
CA TRP A 85 -10.33 -5.23 18.56
C TRP A 85 -9.95 -6.53 17.87
N ASN A 86 -9.50 -7.50 18.64
CA ASN A 86 -9.26 -8.86 18.19
C ASN A 86 -10.55 -9.68 18.33
N GLU A 87 -11.22 -9.95 17.23
CA GLU A 87 -12.43 -10.77 17.16
C GLU A 87 -12.09 -12.25 17.34
N MET A 88 -12.71 -12.89 18.32
CA MET A 88 -12.43 -14.27 18.75
C MET A 88 -13.54 -15.25 18.41
N GLU A 89 -14.76 -14.77 18.21
CA GLU A 89 -15.96 -15.59 18.14
C GLU A 89 -16.40 -15.87 16.71
N THR A 90 -16.39 -14.85 15.84
CA THR A 90 -16.81 -15.03 14.45
C THR A 90 -15.67 -14.93 13.45
N ARG A 91 -15.86 -15.59 12.31
CA ARG A 91 -15.05 -15.45 11.09
C ARG A 91 -15.91 -15.20 9.86
N ASP A 92 -17.21 -15.13 10.03
CA ASP A 92 -18.17 -14.80 8.96
C ASP A 92 -18.58 -13.33 9.08
N PHE A 93 -17.73 -12.45 8.58
CA PHE A 93 -17.93 -11.00 8.63
C PHE A 93 -19.00 -10.49 7.63
N VAL A 94 -19.63 -11.40 6.90
CA VAL A 94 -20.72 -11.07 5.95
C VAL A 94 -22.08 -11.26 6.59
N ASN A 95 -22.27 -12.36 7.33
CA ASN A 95 -23.57 -12.75 7.89
C ASN A 95 -23.70 -12.42 9.37
N ASP A 96 -22.59 -12.40 10.11
CA ASP A 96 -22.58 -12.17 11.54
C ASP A 96 -22.33 -10.69 11.86
N SER A 97 -22.98 -10.23 12.92
CA SER A 97 -22.70 -8.91 13.49
C SER A 97 -21.47 -8.99 14.41
N VAL A 98 -20.49 -8.17 14.13
CA VAL A 98 -19.26 -8.09 14.92
C VAL A 98 -19.50 -7.13 16.09
N ILE A 99 -19.48 -7.66 17.32
CA ILE A 99 -19.75 -6.92 18.55
C ILE A 99 -18.68 -7.29 19.58
N LEU A 100 -17.99 -6.30 20.12
CA LEU A 100 -16.95 -6.50 21.13
C LEU A 100 -17.49 -7.31 22.34
N ASN A 101 -16.89 -8.46 22.61
CA ASN A 101 -17.18 -9.31 23.75
C ASN A 101 -15.96 -9.51 24.65
N ALA A 102 -15.83 -8.70 25.68
CA ALA A 102 -14.72 -8.79 26.64
C ALA A 102 -14.66 -10.16 27.37
N ALA A 103 -15.79 -10.86 27.51
CA ALA A 103 -15.83 -12.19 28.15
C ALA A 103 -15.18 -13.27 27.26
N ALA A 104 -15.14 -13.08 25.94
CA ALA A 104 -14.42 -13.94 25.00
C ALA A 104 -12.89 -13.64 24.96
N GLY A 105 -12.43 -12.64 25.66
CA GLY A 105 -11.02 -12.21 25.66
C GLY A 105 -10.70 -11.17 24.61
N GLU A 106 -11.73 -10.54 24.04
CA GLU A 106 -11.58 -9.46 23.09
C GLU A 106 -11.26 -8.15 23.81
N VAL A 107 -10.35 -7.40 23.23
CA VAL A 107 -9.89 -6.12 23.81
C VAL A 107 -9.90 -5.05 22.73
N GLU A 108 -10.60 -3.94 22.99
CA GLU A 108 -10.48 -2.76 22.16
C GLU A 108 -9.16 -2.06 22.46
N ALA A 109 -8.27 -1.99 21.48
CA ALA A 109 -6.98 -1.37 21.63
C ALA A 109 -6.39 -0.97 20.26
N MET A 110 -5.29 -0.23 20.31
CA MET A 110 -4.43 -0.02 19.17
C MET A 110 -3.45 -1.20 19.05
N TYR A 111 -3.46 -1.88 17.90
CA TYR A 111 -2.64 -3.05 17.67
C TYR A 111 -1.55 -2.76 16.64
N PRO A 112 -0.28 -3.09 16.93
CA PRO A 112 0.74 -3.22 15.90
C PRO A 112 0.37 -4.35 14.93
N VAL A 113 0.52 -4.10 13.62
CA VAL A 113 0.26 -5.09 12.56
C VAL A 113 1.46 -5.26 11.62
N ALA A 114 2.48 -4.46 11.78
CA ALA A 114 3.77 -4.63 11.12
C ALA A 114 4.89 -4.17 12.04
N LEU A 115 5.89 -5.02 12.20
CA LEU A 115 7.07 -4.79 13.04
C LEU A 115 8.35 -4.96 12.24
N ALA A 116 9.28 -4.03 12.42
CA ALA A 116 10.65 -4.16 11.95
C ALA A 116 11.57 -4.44 13.16
N LEU A 117 12.36 -5.49 13.04
CA LEU A 117 13.31 -5.90 14.05
C LEU A 117 14.72 -5.72 13.50
N SER A 118 15.58 -5.10 14.26
CA SER A 118 17.00 -4.96 13.91
C SER A 118 17.93 -5.26 15.09
N ARG A 119 19.08 -5.85 14.81
CA ARG A 119 20.17 -6.00 15.76
C ARG A 119 21.53 -6.03 15.07
N LYS A 120 22.56 -5.54 15.73
CA LYS A 120 23.94 -5.67 15.26
C LYS A 120 24.48 -7.06 15.56
N VAL A 121 25.09 -7.70 14.54
CA VAL A 121 25.81 -8.98 14.65
C VAL A 121 27.18 -8.80 13.99
N GLY A 122 28.20 -8.52 14.81
CA GLY A 122 29.51 -8.12 14.31
C GLY A 122 29.43 -6.76 13.59
N ASP A 123 29.94 -6.73 12.34
CA ASP A 123 29.93 -5.53 11.49
C ASP A 123 28.68 -5.40 10.63
N ARG A 124 27.72 -6.34 10.76
CA ARG A 124 26.47 -6.35 9.98
C ARG A 124 25.26 -6.11 10.86
N GLU A 125 24.20 -5.62 10.25
CA GLU A 125 22.90 -5.51 10.88
C GLU A 125 21.97 -6.62 10.37
N GLN A 126 21.42 -7.40 11.29
CA GLN A 126 20.36 -8.36 10.99
C GLN A 126 19.02 -7.61 11.02
N ARG A 127 18.24 -7.75 9.97
CA ARG A 127 16.93 -7.10 9.81
C ARG A 127 15.85 -8.12 9.51
N ILE A 128 14.70 -7.98 10.13
CA ILE A 128 13.53 -8.86 9.95
C ILE A 128 12.30 -7.97 9.89
N MET A 129 11.41 -8.25 8.94
CA MET A 129 10.08 -7.62 8.87
C MET A 129 9.02 -8.68 9.15
N ILE A 130 8.09 -8.38 10.06
CA ILE A 130 6.97 -9.25 10.42
C ILE A 130 5.68 -8.50 10.17
N LEU A 131 4.79 -9.11 9.38
CA LEU A 131 3.49 -8.57 9.01
C LEU A 131 2.37 -9.44 9.60
N GLY A 132 1.30 -8.82 10.08
CA GLY A 132 0.11 -9.49 10.59
C GLY A 132 -0.81 -10.08 9.52
N ASP A 133 -0.56 -9.72 8.25
CA ASP A 133 -1.29 -10.20 7.09
C ASP A 133 -0.33 -10.47 5.94
N ALA A 134 -0.45 -11.62 5.29
CA ALA A 134 0.36 -11.98 4.13
C ALA A 134 -0.26 -11.48 2.81
N ASP A 135 -1.57 -11.37 2.75
CA ASP A 135 -2.30 -11.01 1.53
C ASP A 135 -2.14 -9.54 1.17
N CYS A 136 -1.81 -8.68 2.13
CA CYS A 136 -1.58 -7.25 1.91
C CYS A 136 -0.44 -6.95 0.91
N ILE A 137 0.43 -7.93 0.64
CA ILE A 137 1.54 -7.85 -0.33
C ILE A 137 1.31 -8.73 -1.57
N SER A 138 0.10 -9.25 -1.77
CA SER A 138 -0.25 -10.08 -2.91
C SER A 138 -0.52 -9.25 -4.17
N ASN A 139 -0.34 -9.89 -5.33
CA ASN A 139 -0.71 -9.29 -6.63
C ASN A 139 -2.21 -8.99 -6.72
N GLU A 140 -3.03 -9.78 -6.06
CA GLU A 140 -4.47 -9.57 -6.00
C GLU A 140 -4.76 -8.24 -5.30
N GLU A 141 -4.21 -8.02 -4.11
CA GLU A 141 -4.40 -6.77 -3.36
C GLU A 141 -3.92 -5.54 -4.15
N PHE A 142 -2.81 -5.64 -4.89
CA PHE A 142 -2.33 -4.53 -5.72
C PHE A 142 -3.23 -4.22 -6.92
N SER A 143 -3.99 -5.19 -7.40
CA SER A 143 -4.90 -5.05 -8.55
C SER A 143 -6.32 -4.62 -8.15
N ILE A 144 -6.74 -4.87 -6.91
CA ILE A 144 -8.07 -4.53 -6.42
C ILE A 144 -8.23 -3.00 -6.36
N ARG A 145 -9.25 -2.51 -7.03
CA ARG A 145 -9.71 -1.13 -6.91
C ARG A 145 -10.86 -1.05 -5.92
N ARG A 146 -10.53 -0.78 -4.67
CA ARG A 146 -11.53 -0.51 -3.64
C ARG A 146 -12.00 0.93 -3.71
N ASN A 147 -13.30 1.15 -3.55
CA ASN A 147 -13.87 2.50 -3.44
C ASN A 147 -13.69 3.03 -2.00
N LEU A 148 -12.44 3.13 -1.56
CA LEU A 148 -12.10 3.68 -0.26
C LEU A 148 -11.95 5.20 -0.36
N ARG A 149 -12.35 5.90 0.69
CA ARG A 149 -12.19 7.37 0.79
C ARG A 149 -10.76 7.81 1.14
N VAL A 150 -9.85 6.87 1.18
CA VAL A 150 -8.42 7.08 1.53
C VAL A 150 -7.53 6.61 0.39
N MET A 151 -6.36 7.22 0.28
CA MET A 151 -5.31 6.76 -0.62
C MET A 151 -4.65 5.52 -0.03
N THR A 152 -4.58 4.44 -0.79
CA THR A 152 -3.92 3.20 -0.39
C THR A 152 -2.58 3.03 -1.10
N ALA A 153 -1.61 2.43 -0.42
CA ALA A 153 -0.24 2.32 -0.90
C ALA A 153 0.43 0.99 -0.51
N ASN A 154 -0.27 -0.14 -0.66
CA ASN A 154 0.28 -1.46 -0.31
C ASN A 154 1.56 -1.78 -1.08
N TYR A 155 1.67 -1.38 -2.35
CA TYR A 155 2.92 -1.53 -3.11
C TYR A 155 4.10 -0.78 -2.47
N THR A 156 3.84 0.36 -1.84
CA THR A 156 4.87 1.11 -1.10
C THR A 156 5.37 0.33 0.12
N LEU A 157 4.50 -0.42 0.80
CA LEU A 157 4.91 -1.29 1.91
C LEU A 157 5.94 -2.31 1.43
N VAL A 158 5.69 -2.94 0.28
CA VAL A 158 6.62 -3.92 -0.31
C VAL A 158 7.95 -3.28 -0.68
N THR A 159 7.91 -2.21 -1.48
CA THR A 159 9.12 -1.56 -1.97
C THR A 159 9.97 -0.99 -0.83
N GLY A 160 9.33 -0.33 0.13
CA GLY A 160 10.02 0.21 1.31
C GLY A 160 10.59 -0.87 2.22
N THR A 161 9.88 -1.99 2.40
CA THR A 161 10.38 -3.15 3.16
C THR A 161 11.62 -3.75 2.50
N PHE A 162 11.58 -4.03 1.20
CA PHE A 162 12.74 -4.60 0.49
C PHE A 162 13.93 -3.65 0.48
N TYR A 163 13.70 -2.35 0.31
CA TYR A 163 14.73 -1.33 0.38
C TYR A 163 15.42 -1.33 1.75
N TRP A 164 14.63 -1.34 2.82
CA TRP A 164 15.17 -1.41 4.17
C TRP A 164 15.91 -2.73 4.44
N LEU A 165 15.36 -3.88 4.03
CA LEU A 165 15.97 -5.20 4.23
C LEU A 165 17.32 -5.36 3.49
N SER A 166 17.48 -4.68 2.36
CA SER A 166 18.70 -4.73 1.52
C SER A 166 19.76 -3.69 1.91
N ASP A 167 19.58 -3.00 3.02
CA ASP A 167 20.49 -1.92 3.47
C ASP A 167 20.66 -0.80 2.42
N GLU A 168 19.55 -0.45 1.76
CA GLU A 168 19.49 0.54 0.70
C GLU A 168 20.27 0.18 -0.58
N GLU A 169 20.83 -1.03 -0.64
CA GLU A 169 21.61 -1.50 -1.79
C GLU A 169 20.74 -2.10 -2.91
N ALA A 170 19.48 -2.41 -2.64
CA ALA A 170 18.63 -2.99 -3.67
C ALA A 170 18.37 -1.98 -4.81
N PRO A 171 18.54 -2.39 -6.08
CA PRO A 171 18.29 -1.53 -7.24
C PRO A 171 16.80 -1.22 -7.47
N ILE A 172 15.99 -1.38 -6.42
CA ILE A 172 14.54 -1.12 -6.45
C ILE A 172 14.24 0.38 -6.61
N ASP A 173 15.18 1.26 -6.26
CA ASP A 173 15.09 2.68 -6.64
C ASP A 173 15.43 2.89 -8.13
N VAL A 174 14.86 2.07 -8.99
CA VAL A 174 14.66 2.48 -10.37
C VAL A 174 13.57 3.55 -10.36
N ARG A 175 13.89 4.73 -9.85
CA ARG A 175 13.12 5.91 -10.20
C ARG A 175 13.14 5.93 -11.71
N ARG A 176 12.04 5.50 -12.31
CA ARG A 176 11.80 5.94 -13.69
C ARG A 176 12.07 7.44 -13.64
N PRO A 177 13.08 7.94 -14.37
CA PRO A 177 13.20 9.39 -14.51
C PRO A 177 11.78 9.84 -14.82
N MET A 178 11.22 10.69 -13.98
CA MET A 178 9.89 11.25 -14.23
C MET A 178 10.01 11.79 -15.63
N GLY A 179 9.42 11.08 -16.59
CA GLY A 179 9.47 11.52 -17.98
C GLY A 179 9.03 12.96 -17.91
N THR A 180 9.84 13.85 -18.44
CA THR A 180 9.49 15.28 -18.55
C THR A 180 8.04 15.29 -18.92
N ASP A 181 7.19 15.75 -18.01
CA ASP A 181 5.76 15.55 -18.11
C ASP A 181 5.28 16.21 -19.40
N ASN A 182 5.02 15.37 -20.40
CA ASN A 182 4.45 15.79 -21.67
C ASN A 182 2.96 16.16 -21.51
N LYS A 183 2.56 16.66 -20.35
CA LYS A 183 1.21 17.20 -20.15
C LYS A 183 1.05 18.42 -21.03
N ILE A 184 0.13 18.30 -21.95
CA ILE A 184 -0.30 19.42 -22.76
C ILE A 184 -1.06 20.37 -21.82
N HIS A 185 -0.41 21.47 -21.41
CA HIS A 185 -1.00 22.50 -20.57
C HIS A 185 -2.01 23.34 -21.37
N LEU A 186 -3.13 22.73 -21.70
CA LEU A 186 -4.23 23.41 -22.37
C LEU A 186 -5.40 23.61 -21.38
N SER A 187 -6.00 24.80 -21.43
CA SER A 187 -7.23 25.04 -20.67
C SER A 187 -8.35 24.10 -21.15
N ARG A 188 -9.28 23.77 -20.27
CA ARG A 188 -10.48 22.97 -20.65
C ARG A 188 -11.23 23.54 -21.84
N LYS A 189 -11.19 24.85 -22.05
CA LYS A 189 -11.84 25.54 -23.19
C LYS A 189 -11.08 25.33 -24.51
N ALA A 190 -9.78 25.12 -24.49
CA ALA A 190 -8.95 24.89 -25.67
C ALA A 190 -8.91 23.40 -26.11
N MET A 191 -9.28 22.47 -25.25
CA MET A 191 -9.28 21.04 -25.54
C MET A 191 -10.14 20.64 -26.76
N PRO A 192 -11.39 21.15 -26.92
CA PRO A 192 -12.21 20.83 -28.10
C PRO A 192 -11.55 21.27 -29.40
N TYR A 193 -10.90 22.42 -29.44
CA TYR A 193 -10.21 22.93 -30.63
C TYR A 193 -9.04 22.04 -31.01
N LEU A 194 -8.24 21.61 -30.04
CA LEU A 194 -7.13 20.66 -30.29
C LEU A 194 -7.67 19.34 -30.82
N LYS A 195 -8.76 18.83 -30.22
CA LYS A 195 -9.40 17.58 -30.66
C LYS A 195 -9.88 17.69 -32.10
N THR A 196 -10.55 18.78 -32.45
CA THR A 196 -11.05 19.04 -33.82
C THR A 196 -9.89 19.18 -34.81
N ALA A 197 -8.80 19.86 -34.44
CA ALA A 197 -7.63 20.01 -35.27
C ALA A 197 -6.98 18.63 -35.56
N CYS A 198 -6.73 17.82 -34.53
CA CYS A 198 -6.10 16.52 -34.70
C CYS A 198 -6.98 15.49 -35.43
N MET A 199 -8.30 15.49 -35.17
CA MET A 199 -9.21 14.49 -35.75
C MET A 199 -9.82 14.91 -37.09
N GLY A 200 -9.86 16.21 -37.39
CA GLY A 200 -10.45 16.74 -38.62
C GLY A 200 -9.44 17.36 -39.57
N ILE A 201 -8.71 18.38 -39.16
CA ILE A 201 -7.85 19.18 -40.04
C ILE A 201 -6.65 18.34 -40.56
N VAL A 202 -5.99 17.60 -39.68
CA VAL A 202 -4.80 16.81 -40.06
C VAL A 202 -5.17 15.71 -41.07
N PRO A 203 -6.22 14.87 -40.86
CA PRO A 203 -6.64 13.90 -41.85
C PRO A 203 -7.12 14.54 -43.17
N ALA A 204 -7.83 15.68 -43.11
CA ALA A 204 -8.26 16.39 -44.32
C ALA A 204 -7.08 16.86 -45.16
N ILE A 205 -6.06 17.42 -44.57
CA ILE A 205 -4.83 17.82 -45.27
C ILE A 205 -4.17 16.63 -45.95
N LEU A 206 -4.05 15.51 -45.26
CA LEU A 206 -3.46 14.27 -45.78
C LEU A 206 -4.28 13.71 -46.97
N LEU A 207 -5.63 13.75 -46.88
CA LEU A 207 -6.50 13.36 -47.99
C LEU A 207 -6.32 14.25 -49.20
N ILE A 208 -6.33 15.57 -49.04
CA ILE A 208 -6.12 16.53 -50.14
C ILE A 208 -4.76 16.26 -50.81
N TRP A 209 -3.73 16.09 -49.99
CA TRP A 209 -2.38 15.79 -50.47
C TRP A 209 -2.34 14.48 -51.27
N GLY A 210 -2.98 13.43 -50.76
CA GLY A 210 -3.13 12.15 -51.47
C GLY A 210 -3.83 12.27 -52.82
N VAL A 211 -4.92 13.04 -52.87
CA VAL A 211 -5.65 13.31 -54.12
C VAL A 211 -4.78 14.08 -55.12
N VAL A 212 -4.07 15.08 -54.67
CA VAL A 212 -3.15 15.87 -55.56
C VAL A 212 -2.06 14.96 -56.12
N LEU A 213 -1.45 14.11 -55.30
CA LEU A 213 -0.43 13.16 -55.76
C LEU A 213 -1.02 12.14 -56.78
N TRP A 214 -2.23 11.64 -56.53
CA TRP A 214 -2.90 10.74 -57.44
C TRP A 214 -3.22 11.38 -58.78
N MET A 215 -3.71 12.63 -58.77
CA MET A 215 -3.98 13.38 -60.03
C MET A 215 -2.69 13.66 -60.81
N ARG A 216 -1.59 14.01 -60.15
CA ARG A 216 -0.29 14.21 -60.77
C ARG A 216 0.25 12.93 -61.44
N ARG A 217 0.00 11.77 -60.83
CA ARG A 217 0.41 10.46 -61.39
C ARG A 217 -0.42 10.07 -62.61
N LYS A 218 -1.71 10.44 -62.65
CA LYS A 218 -2.57 10.16 -63.82
C LYS A 218 -2.29 11.03 -65.04
N ARG A 219 -1.61 12.17 -64.83
CA ARG A 219 -1.29 13.08 -65.94
C ARG A 219 0.07 12.81 -66.58
N LYS A 220 0.81 11.81 -66.10
CA LYS A 220 1.98 11.23 -66.71
C LYS A 220 1.60 9.91 -67.39
#